data_51103693870a1e408c24088eee1d8a63
#
_entry.id   51103693870a1e408c24088eee1d8a63
#
_cell.length_a   1.000
_cell.length_b   1.000
_cell.length_c   1.000
_cell.angle_alpha   90.00
_cell.angle_beta   90.00
_cell.angle_gamma   90.00
#
_symmetry.space_group_name_H-M   'P 1'
#
loop_
_entity.id
_entity.type
_entity.pdbx_description
1 polymer ?
#
loop_
_entity_poly.entity_id
_entity_poly.type
_entity_poly.pdbx_seq_one_letter_code
_entity_poly.pdbx_strand_id
1 'polypeptide(L)'
;MTATRLIIVDDHPLFRGALNQALSLALPGAVITEVPSLDDLTQVLASGADIDLVLLDLSMPGVHGLSGLLFLRAQHPETPVVIVSATEDRATIRRCIEFGASGFIPKSEPVENIRAAVQSVLAGTLWTPADVDLALGAPLENGDLVARISSLTPQQLRVLMMLSEGLPNKLIAYKLNVSEATIKAHVSQILTKLGVDSRTQAVIAINRLDGGEWRANG
;
A
#
# COMPACT_ATOMS: atom_id res chain seq x y z
N MET A 1 -16.96 -21.67 -12.27
CA MET A 1 -16.51 -20.76 -11.20
C MET A 1 -15.11 -20.32 -11.58
N THR A 2 -14.85 -19.04 -11.69
CA THR A 2 -13.50 -18.50 -11.93
C THR A 2 -12.65 -18.77 -10.69
N ALA A 3 -11.39 -19.17 -10.88
CA ALA A 3 -10.47 -19.39 -9.77
C ALA A 3 -10.20 -18.07 -9.05
N THR A 4 -10.21 -18.06 -7.72
CA THR A 4 -9.85 -16.91 -6.90
C THR A 4 -8.40 -16.53 -7.16
N ARG A 5 -8.11 -15.27 -7.44
CA ARG A 5 -6.78 -14.76 -7.78
C ARG A 5 -6.26 -13.82 -6.72
N LEU A 6 -5.15 -14.20 -6.10
CA LEU A 6 -4.50 -13.42 -5.03
C LEU A 6 -3.11 -12.97 -5.47
N ILE A 7 -2.69 -11.80 -4.98
CA ILE A 7 -1.30 -11.36 -5.12
C ILE A 7 -0.72 -11.15 -3.72
N ILE A 8 0.46 -11.74 -3.47
CA ILE A 8 1.25 -11.49 -2.26
C ILE A 8 2.42 -10.59 -2.65
N VAL A 9 2.49 -9.42 -2.03
CA VAL A 9 3.50 -8.40 -2.27
C VAL A 9 4.33 -8.24 -1.00
N ASP A 10 5.52 -8.81 -0.98
CA ASP A 10 6.43 -8.82 0.19
C ASP A 10 7.86 -9.04 -0.30
N ASP A 11 8.84 -8.29 0.18
CA ASP A 11 10.24 -8.44 -0.22
C ASP A 11 10.97 -9.57 0.52
N HIS A 12 10.35 -10.13 1.58
CA HIS A 12 10.90 -11.25 2.35
C HIS A 12 10.49 -12.61 1.74
N PRO A 13 11.37 -13.31 1.02
CA PRO A 13 11.00 -14.49 0.25
C PRO A 13 10.51 -15.66 1.14
N LEU A 14 11.06 -15.81 2.36
CA LEU A 14 10.64 -16.87 3.29
C LEU A 14 9.23 -16.65 3.79
N PHE A 15 8.90 -15.42 4.18
CA PHE A 15 7.55 -15.09 4.64
C PHE A 15 6.53 -15.20 3.49
N ARG A 16 6.88 -14.70 2.31
CA ARG A 16 6.03 -14.79 1.12
C ARG A 16 5.70 -16.25 0.77
N GLY A 17 6.70 -17.14 0.74
CA GLY A 17 6.49 -18.57 0.49
C GLY A 17 5.67 -19.26 1.57
N ALA A 18 5.87 -18.92 2.86
CA ALA A 18 5.07 -19.47 3.95
C ALA A 18 3.60 -19.02 3.85
N LEU A 19 3.38 -17.74 3.53
CA LEU A 19 2.03 -17.19 3.33
C LEU A 19 1.33 -17.83 2.13
N ASN A 20 2.03 -18.02 1.02
CA ASN A 20 1.50 -18.75 -0.14
C ASN A 20 1.07 -20.18 0.24
N GLN A 21 1.92 -20.92 0.91
CA GLN A 21 1.59 -22.27 1.36
C GLN A 21 0.35 -22.28 2.27
N ALA A 22 0.28 -21.36 3.22
CA ALA A 22 -0.84 -21.24 4.14
C ALA A 22 -2.16 -20.97 3.41
N LEU A 23 -2.15 -20.04 2.45
CA LEU A 23 -3.33 -19.66 1.68
C LEU A 23 -3.74 -20.73 0.65
N SER A 24 -2.78 -21.42 0.02
CA SER A 24 -3.07 -22.54 -0.91
C SER A 24 -3.81 -23.67 -0.22
N LEU A 25 -3.52 -23.91 1.07
CA LEU A 25 -4.25 -24.90 1.87
C LEU A 25 -5.65 -24.41 2.26
N ALA A 26 -5.82 -23.12 2.49
CA ALA A 26 -7.10 -22.52 2.92
C ALA A 26 -8.08 -22.29 1.73
N LEU A 27 -7.55 -22.09 0.54
CA LEU A 27 -8.29 -21.73 -0.68
C LEU A 27 -7.90 -22.68 -1.82
N PRO A 28 -8.37 -23.94 -1.79
CA PRO A 28 -8.06 -24.92 -2.83
C PRO A 28 -8.48 -24.42 -4.23
N GLY A 29 -7.55 -24.41 -5.16
CA GLY A 29 -7.79 -23.93 -6.52
C GLY A 29 -7.59 -22.43 -6.72
N ALA A 30 -7.19 -21.67 -5.70
CA ALA A 30 -6.79 -20.28 -5.86
C ALA A 30 -5.48 -20.18 -6.64
N VAL A 31 -5.37 -19.13 -7.46
CA VAL A 31 -4.15 -18.76 -8.17
C VAL A 31 -3.45 -17.65 -7.36
N ILE A 32 -2.31 -17.97 -6.79
CA ILE A 32 -1.54 -17.04 -5.96
C ILE A 32 -0.29 -16.62 -6.71
N THR A 33 -0.18 -15.31 -6.97
CA THR A 33 1.00 -14.70 -7.59
C THR A 33 1.84 -14.04 -6.51
N GLU A 34 3.14 -14.32 -6.50
CA GLU A 34 4.09 -13.73 -5.58
C GLU A 34 4.92 -12.66 -6.29
N VAL A 35 5.03 -11.48 -5.70
CA VAL A 35 5.86 -10.40 -6.23
C VAL A 35 6.69 -9.75 -5.10
N PRO A 36 7.96 -9.41 -5.36
CA PRO A 36 8.85 -8.87 -4.34
C PRO A 36 8.79 -7.34 -4.21
N SER A 37 8.08 -6.64 -5.10
CA SER A 37 8.06 -5.19 -5.13
C SER A 37 6.75 -4.61 -5.67
N LEU A 38 6.54 -3.31 -5.43
CA LEU A 38 5.41 -2.57 -5.99
C LEU A 38 5.50 -2.42 -7.52
N ASP A 39 6.71 -2.35 -8.07
CA ASP A 39 6.91 -2.29 -9.52
C ASP A 39 6.48 -3.60 -10.18
N ASP A 40 6.82 -4.76 -9.61
CA ASP A 40 6.38 -6.06 -10.10
C ASP A 40 4.86 -6.22 -9.97
N LEU A 41 4.28 -5.78 -8.85
CA LEU A 41 2.82 -5.72 -8.67
C LEU A 41 2.16 -4.93 -9.81
N THR A 42 2.70 -3.75 -10.12
CA THR A 42 2.17 -2.89 -11.19
C THR A 42 2.18 -3.60 -12.53
N GLN A 43 3.23 -4.37 -12.85
CA GLN A 43 3.31 -5.16 -14.08
C GLN A 43 2.24 -6.26 -14.13
N VAL A 44 2.02 -6.96 -13.02
CA VAL A 44 0.97 -7.98 -12.92
C VAL A 44 -0.42 -7.36 -13.11
N LEU A 45 -0.70 -6.25 -12.44
CA LEU A 45 -1.99 -5.55 -12.56
C LEU A 45 -2.22 -4.99 -13.98
N ALA A 46 -1.16 -4.53 -14.65
CA ALA A 46 -1.23 -4.04 -16.03
C ALA A 46 -1.57 -5.15 -17.06
N SER A 47 -1.44 -6.42 -16.71
CA SER A 47 -1.84 -7.54 -17.57
C SER A 47 -3.36 -7.65 -17.78
N GLY A 48 -4.15 -6.89 -17.02
CA GLY A 48 -5.62 -6.88 -17.10
C GLY A 48 -6.29 -8.10 -16.44
N ALA A 49 -5.54 -8.86 -15.63
CA ALA A 49 -6.13 -9.96 -14.87
C ALA A 49 -7.01 -9.41 -13.73
N ASP A 50 -8.23 -9.96 -13.59
CA ASP A 50 -9.06 -9.67 -12.43
C ASP A 50 -8.40 -10.24 -11.18
N ILE A 51 -8.16 -9.41 -10.18
CA ILE A 51 -7.54 -9.77 -8.90
C ILE A 51 -8.56 -9.59 -7.80
N ASP A 52 -8.79 -10.67 -7.06
CA ASP A 52 -9.79 -10.70 -5.98
C ASP A 52 -9.24 -10.13 -4.66
N LEU A 53 -7.90 -10.18 -4.45
CA LEU A 53 -7.27 -9.66 -3.24
C LEU A 53 -5.78 -9.42 -3.44
N VAL A 54 -5.27 -8.32 -2.90
CA VAL A 54 -3.84 -8.05 -2.73
C VAL A 54 -3.48 -8.09 -1.25
N LEU A 55 -2.49 -8.91 -0.89
CA LEU A 55 -1.83 -8.87 0.42
C LEU A 55 -0.55 -8.05 0.27
N LEU A 56 -0.45 -6.94 0.98
CA LEU A 56 0.59 -5.94 0.81
C LEU A 56 1.42 -5.75 2.08
N ASP A 57 2.72 -5.98 2.01
CA ASP A 57 3.63 -5.54 3.06
C ASP A 57 3.86 -4.02 3.02
N LEU A 58 3.94 -3.40 4.19
CA LEU A 58 4.27 -1.97 4.34
C LEU A 58 5.77 -1.70 4.31
N SER A 59 6.60 -2.72 4.54
CA SER A 59 8.04 -2.59 4.82
C SER A 59 8.89 -3.08 3.66
N MET A 60 8.60 -2.60 2.45
CA MET A 60 9.36 -3.00 1.26
C MET A 60 10.26 -1.86 0.76
N PRO A 61 11.42 -2.16 0.15
CA PRO A 61 12.23 -1.15 -0.53
C PRO A 61 11.41 -0.37 -1.57
N GLY A 62 11.51 0.96 -1.53
CA GLY A 62 10.74 1.84 -2.43
C GLY A 62 9.27 2.04 -2.06
N VAL A 63 8.80 1.39 -1.00
CA VAL A 63 7.48 1.64 -0.40
C VAL A 63 7.68 2.21 0.99
N HIS A 64 7.26 3.44 1.20
CA HIS A 64 7.34 4.07 2.51
C HIS A 64 5.96 4.08 3.15
N GLY A 65 5.81 3.33 4.25
CA GLY A 65 4.59 3.29 5.04
C GLY A 65 3.34 3.00 4.19
N LEU A 66 2.37 3.88 4.20
CA LEU A 66 1.06 3.69 3.53
C LEU A 66 1.06 4.00 2.03
N SER A 67 2.19 4.41 1.45
CA SER A 67 2.25 4.84 0.05
C SER A 67 1.83 3.75 -0.95
N GLY A 68 2.17 2.49 -0.67
CA GLY A 68 1.75 1.34 -1.49
C GLY A 68 0.23 1.11 -1.45
N LEU A 69 -0.38 1.25 -0.29
CA LEU A 69 -1.84 1.18 -0.13
C LEU A 69 -2.53 2.30 -0.91
N LEU A 70 -2.06 3.54 -0.74
CA LEU A 70 -2.61 4.70 -1.46
C LEU A 70 -2.50 4.54 -2.97
N PHE A 71 -1.37 4.00 -3.45
CA PHE A 71 -1.18 3.69 -4.85
C PHE A 71 -2.24 2.69 -5.37
N LEU A 72 -2.46 1.59 -4.66
CA LEU A 72 -3.47 0.59 -5.03
C LEU A 72 -4.87 1.18 -4.98
N ARG A 73 -5.23 1.93 -3.94
CA ARG A 73 -6.56 2.56 -3.84
C ARG A 73 -6.81 3.57 -4.96
N ALA A 74 -5.78 4.30 -5.41
CA ALA A 74 -5.91 5.27 -6.51
C ALA A 74 -6.03 4.60 -7.89
N GLN A 75 -5.39 3.46 -8.12
CA GLN A 75 -5.37 2.79 -9.43
C GLN A 75 -6.36 1.63 -9.55
N HIS A 76 -6.60 0.92 -8.45
CA HIS A 76 -7.44 -0.28 -8.40
C HIS A 76 -8.41 -0.18 -7.22
N PRO A 77 -9.34 0.82 -7.24
CA PRO A 77 -10.25 1.09 -6.11
C PRO A 77 -11.14 -0.10 -5.76
N GLU A 78 -11.48 -0.93 -6.73
CA GLU A 78 -12.35 -2.10 -6.54
C GLU A 78 -11.63 -3.32 -5.97
N THR A 79 -10.29 -3.38 -6.09
CA THR A 79 -9.53 -4.54 -5.61
C THR A 79 -9.31 -4.44 -4.09
N PRO A 80 -9.79 -5.39 -3.28
CA PRO A 80 -9.52 -5.41 -1.85
C PRO A 80 -8.02 -5.51 -1.56
N VAL A 81 -7.56 -4.74 -0.56
CA VAL A 81 -6.17 -4.75 -0.12
C VAL A 81 -6.12 -5.08 1.36
N VAL A 82 -5.41 -6.14 1.71
CA VAL A 82 -5.08 -6.50 3.09
C VAL A 82 -3.62 -6.14 3.34
N ILE A 83 -3.39 -5.37 4.37
CA ILE A 83 -2.03 -5.08 4.83
C ILE A 83 -1.51 -6.26 5.65
N VAL A 84 -0.28 -6.68 5.37
CA VAL A 84 0.42 -7.72 6.14
C VAL A 84 1.75 -7.13 6.60
N SER A 85 1.90 -6.85 7.88
CA SER A 85 3.05 -6.07 8.38
C SER A 85 3.60 -6.60 9.71
N ALA A 86 4.90 -6.36 9.93
CA ALA A 86 5.53 -6.66 11.21
C ALA A 86 5.12 -5.67 12.33
N THR A 87 4.56 -4.51 11.96
CA THR A 87 4.07 -3.56 12.97
C THR A 87 2.75 -4.01 13.57
N GLU A 88 2.60 -3.78 14.88
CA GLU A 88 1.38 -4.03 15.64
C GLU A 88 0.82 -2.72 16.23
N ASP A 89 1.37 -1.58 15.81
CA ASP A 89 0.96 -0.27 16.30
C ASP A 89 -0.49 0.04 15.88
N ARG A 90 -1.34 0.22 16.89
CA ARG A 90 -2.78 0.46 16.71
C ARG A 90 -3.09 1.71 15.89
N ALA A 91 -2.27 2.74 16.00
CA ALA A 91 -2.46 3.97 15.22
C ALA A 91 -2.17 3.72 13.74
N THR A 92 -1.16 2.92 13.42
CA THR A 92 -0.85 2.49 12.06
C THR A 92 -1.95 1.60 11.49
N ILE A 93 -2.46 0.64 12.28
CA ILE A 93 -3.57 -0.23 11.86
C ILE A 93 -4.82 0.60 11.50
N ARG A 94 -5.23 1.51 12.39
CA ARG A 94 -6.38 2.41 12.12
C ARG A 94 -6.18 3.22 10.86
N ARG A 95 -5.01 3.81 10.67
CA ARG A 95 -4.69 4.56 9.45
C ARG A 95 -4.81 3.70 8.20
N CYS A 96 -4.29 2.48 8.20
CA CYS A 96 -4.47 1.57 7.07
C CYS A 96 -5.95 1.39 6.70
N ILE A 97 -6.80 1.17 7.69
CA ILE A 97 -8.24 1.00 7.47
C ILE A 97 -8.89 2.30 6.96
N GLU A 98 -8.56 3.45 7.55
CA GLU A 98 -9.07 4.76 7.12
C GLU A 98 -8.63 5.10 5.68
N PHE A 99 -7.46 4.65 5.25
CA PHE A 99 -6.98 4.76 3.87
C PHE A 99 -7.55 3.70 2.93
N GLY A 100 -8.52 2.91 3.40
CA GLY A 100 -9.28 1.98 2.57
C GLY A 100 -8.67 0.58 2.46
N ALA A 101 -7.82 0.17 3.39
CA ALA A 101 -7.46 -1.24 3.51
C ALA A 101 -8.69 -2.04 3.93
N SER A 102 -8.90 -3.21 3.30
CA SER A 102 -9.96 -4.15 3.64
C SER A 102 -9.62 -5.03 4.84
N GLY A 103 -8.38 -4.94 5.34
CA GLY A 103 -7.94 -5.60 6.56
C GLY A 103 -6.48 -5.32 6.86
N PHE A 104 -6.08 -5.66 8.09
CA PHE A 104 -4.72 -5.57 8.56
C PHE A 104 -4.36 -6.83 9.34
N ILE A 105 -3.29 -7.52 8.95
CA ILE A 105 -2.81 -8.76 9.55
C ILE A 105 -1.38 -8.54 10.02
N PRO A 106 -1.10 -8.57 11.34
CA PRO A 106 0.27 -8.65 11.85
C PRO A 106 0.98 -9.90 11.33
N LYS A 107 2.25 -9.79 10.94
CA LYS A 107 3.06 -10.94 10.51
C LYS A 107 3.28 -11.98 11.63
N SER A 108 3.07 -11.59 12.89
CA SER A 108 3.12 -12.44 14.08
C SER A 108 1.88 -13.30 14.27
N GLU A 109 0.78 -13.02 13.53
CA GLU A 109 -0.47 -13.78 13.67
C GLU A 109 -0.28 -15.26 13.32
N PRO A 110 -0.93 -16.16 14.09
CA PRO A 110 -1.00 -17.57 13.72
C PRO A 110 -1.57 -17.77 12.32
N VAL A 111 -1.10 -18.81 11.62
CA VAL A 111 -1.53 -19.13 10.26
C VAL A 111 -3.04 -19.30 10.13
N GLU A 112 -3.69 -19.83 11.17
CA GLU A 112 -5.13 -20.00 11.25
C GLU A 112 -5.86 -18.66 11.21
N ASN A 113 -5.35 -17.65 11.91
CA ASN A 113 -5.90 -16.29 11.92
C ASN A 113 -5.69 -15.59 10.57
N ILE A 114 -4.52 -15.78 9.95
CA ILE A 114 -4.24 -15.26 8.61
C ILE A 114 -5.25 -15.83 7.59
N ARG A 115 -5.52 -17.14 7.66
CA ARG A 115 -6.51 -17.78 6.80
C ARG A 115 -7.92 -17.23 7.03
N ALA A 116 -8.34 -17.13 8.28
CA ALA A 116 -9.64 -16.58 8.65
C ALA A 116 -9.79 -15.13 8.17
N ALA A 117 -8.76 -14.31 8.33
CA ALA A 117 -8.73 -12.92 7.87
C ALA A 117 -8.93 -12.81 6.36
N VAL A 118 -8.18 -13.59 5.57
CA VAL A 118 -8.29 -13.59 4.10
C VAL A 118 -9.67 -14.05 3.66
N GLN A 119 -10.23 -15.11 4.26
CA GLN A 119 -11.58 -15.58 3.95
C GLN A 119 -12.65 -14.53 4.29
N SER A 120 -12.52 -13.83 5.42
CA SER A 120 -13.42 -12.75 5.82
C SER A 120 -13.41 -11.60 4.81
N VAL A 121 -12.21 -11.19 4.37
CA VAL A 121 -12.08 -10.09 3.39
C VAL A 121 -12.62 -10.51 2.03
N LEU A 122 -12.39 -11.72 1.57
CA LEU A 122 -12.98 -12.25 0.33
C LEU A 122 -14.50 -12.35 0.40
N ALA A 123 -15.06 -12.50 1.61
CA ALA A 123 -16.51 -12.42 1.84
C ALA A 123 -17.04 -10.98 1.98
N GLY A 124 -16.19 -9.96 1.80
CA GLY A 124 -16.55 -8.55 1.89
C GLY A 124 -16.57 -7.97 3.32
N THR A 125 -16.00 -8.67 4.29
CA THR A 125 -15.96 -8.23 5.70
C THR A 125 -14.60 -7.66 6.05
N LEU A 126 -14.57 -6.49 6.69
CA LEU A 126 -13.35 -5.89 7.23
C LEU A 126 -12.74 -6.80 8.31
N TRP A 127 -11.42 -6.97 8.28
CA TRP A 127 -10.70 -7.72 9.31
C TRP A 127 -9.59 -6.89 9.98
N THR A 128 -9.57 -6.90 11.31
CA THR A 128 -8.48 -6.32 12.14
C THR A 128 -8.23 -7.22 13.34
N PRO A 129 -7.04 -7.13 13.98
CA PRO A 129 -6.82 -7.78 15.27
C PRO A 129 -7.90 -7.39 16.29
N ALA A 130 -8.29 -8.33 17.13
CA ALA A 130 -9.43 -8.17 18.06
C ALA A 130 -9.22 -7.07 19.13
N ASP A 131 -7.97 -6.70 19.39
CA ASP A 131 -7.60 -5.65 20.34
C ASP A 131 -7.59 -4.24 19.72
N VAL A 132 -7.89 -4.12 18.42
CA VAL A 132 -7.97 -2.83 17.71
C VAL A 132 -9.42 -2.37 17.64
N ASP A 133 -9.76 -1.40 18.48
CA ASP A 133 -11.07 -0.73 18.40
C ASP A 133 -11.00 0.43 17.39
N LEU A 134 -11.72 0.29 16.29
CA LEU A 134 -11.82 1.31 15.24
C LEU A 134 -12.70 2.50 15.64
N ALA A 135 -13.59 2.33 16.63
CA ALA A 135 -14.46 3.39 17.13
C ALA A 135 -13.77 4.35 18.10
N LEU A 136 -12.69 3.91 18.75
CA LEU A 136 -11.92 4.68 19.73
C LEU A 136 -10.79 5.48 19.04
N GLY A 137 -11.09 6.43 18.18
CA GLY A 137 -10.09 7.32 17.59
C GLY A 137 -10.68 8.70 17.35
N ALA A 138 -9.96 9.77 17.72
CA ALA A 138 -10.25 11.07 17.17
C ALA A 138 -10.13 10.96 15.63
N PRO A 139 -11.01 11.63 14.84
CA PRO A 139 -10.81 11.72 13.41
C PRO A 139 -9.37 12.18 13.15
N LEU A 140 -8.65 11.49 12.28
CA LEU A 140 -7.29 11.93 11.96
C LEU A 140 -7.37 13.37 11.47
N GLU A 141 -6.55 14.25 12.04
CA GLU A 141 -6.38 15.64 11.57
C GLU A 141 -5.97 15.70 10.08
N ASN A 142 -5.75 14.56 9.45
CA ASN A 142 -5.23 14.38 8.10
C ASN A 142 -6.28 13.97 7.05
N GLY A 143 -7.58 13.93 7.37
CA GLY A 143 -8.62 13.52 6.40
C GLY A 143 -8.60 14.34 5.10
N ASP A 144 -8.29 15.64 5.21
CA ASP A 144 -8.12 16.52 4.06
C ASP A 144 -6.87 16.14 3.23
N LEU A 145 -5.77 15.77 3.87
CA LEU A 145 -4.56 15.33 3.18
C LEU A 145 -4.78 13.99 2.44
N VAL A 146 -5.53 13.07 3.04
CA VAL A 146 -5.93 11.80 2.40
C VAL A 146 -6.71 12.07 1.11
N ALA A 147 -7.72 12.93 1.18
CA ALA A 147 -8.52 13.31 0.00
C ALA A 147 -7.66 13.96 -1.08
N ARG A 148 -6.71 14.83 -0.70
CA ARG A 148 -5.77 15.48 -1.63
C ARG A 148 -4.85 14.46 -2.30
N ILE A 149 -4.29 13.49 -1.56
CA ILE A 149 -3.46 12.43 -2.11
C ILE A 149 -4.26 11.53 -3.05
N SER A 150 -5.49 11.16 -2.67
CA SER A 150 -6.39 10.38 -3.53
C SER A 150 -6.76 11.10 -4.84
N SER A 151 -6.63 12.44 -4.88
CA SER A 151 -6.82 13.23 -6.11
C SER A 151 -5.63 13.18 -7.08
N LEU A 152 -4.48 12.64 -6.65
CA LEU A 152 -3.32 12.51 -7.52
C LEU A 152 -3.57 11.45 -8.59
N THR A 153 -3.08 11.71 -9.81
CA THR A 153 -3.06 10.65 -10.81
C THR A 153 -2.04 9.57 -10.45
N PRO A 154 -2.16 8.35 -10.97
CA PRO A 154 -1.19 7.28 -10.75
C PRO A 154 0.26 7.72 -10.95
N GLN A 155 0.51 8.45 -12.05
CA GLN A 155 1.85 8.94 -12.36
C GLN A 155 2.33 10.01 -11.37
N GLN A 156 1.43 10.90 -10.91
CA GLN A 156 1.76 11.91 -9.89
C GLN A 156 2.08 11.24 -8.55
N LEU A 157 1.33 10.22 -8.17
CA LEU A 157 1.58 9.47 -6.95
C LEU A 157 2.93 8.74 -7.01
N ARG A 158 3.26 8.07 -8.13
CA ARG A 158 4.61 7.47 -8.32
C ARG A 158 5.72 8.52 -8.21
N VAL A 159 5.56 9.68 -8.82
CA VAL A 159 6.52 10.79 -8.70
C VAL A 159 6.64 11.23 -7.25
N LEU A 160 5.53 11.40 -6.53
CA LEU A 160 5.53 11.81 -5.12
C LEU A 160 6.25 10.79 -4.22
N MET A 161 6.06 9.49 -4.45
CA MET A 161 6.78 8.43 -3.74
C MET A 161 8.29 8.53 -3.98
N MET A 162 8.73 8.70 -5.24
CA MET A 162 10.15 8.88 -5.55
C MET A 162 10.73 10.18 -4.99
N LEU A 163 9.89 11.23 -4.83
CA LEU A 163 10.29 12.46 -4.14
C LEU A 163 10.53 12.20 -2.64
N SER A 164 9.71 11.38 -1.99
CA SER A 164 9.88 11.02 -0.56
C SER A 164 11.12 10.18 -0.31
N GLU A 165 11.55 9.39 -1.30
CA GLU A 165 12.85 8.68 -1.30
C GLU A 165 14.05 9.63 -1.48
N GLY A 166 13.82 10.92 -1.68
CA GLY A 166 14.88 11.91 -1.89
C GLY A 166 15.44 11.95 -3.31
N LEU A 167 14.87 11.22 -4.28
CA LEU A 167 15.39 11.14 -5.64
C LEU A 167 15.30 12.49 -6.37
N PRO A 168 16.37 12.98 -7.01
CA PRO A 168 16.32 14.20 -7.82
C PRO A 168 15.50 14.00 -9.10
N ASN A 169 14.89 15.07 -9.63
CA ASN A 169 14.05 15.01 -10.83
C ASN A 169 14.71 14.30 -12.02
N LYS A 170 16.01 14.49 -12.20
CA LYS A 170 16.78 13.81 -13.27
C LYS A 170 16.75 12.29 -13.14
N LEU A 171 16.87 11.76 -11.91
CA LEU A 171 16.85 10.33 -11.65
C LEU A 171 15.42 9.77 -11.76
N ILE A 172 14.43 10.53 -11.29
CA ILE A 172 13.01 10.17 -11.47
C ILE A 172 12.67 10.10 -12.97
N ALA A 173 13.09 11.09 -13.74
CA ALA A 173 12.90 11.14 -15.20
C ALA A 173 13.51 9.92 -15.89
N TYR A 174 14.72 9.55 -15.50
CA TYR A 174 15.38 8.34 -16.00
C TYR A 174 14.60 7.06 -15.66
N LYS A 175 14.23 6.87 -14.38
CA LYS A 175 13.47 5.70 -13.94
C LYS A 175 12.10 5.57 -14.60
N LEU A 176 11.42 6.68 -14.87
CA LEU A 176 10.09 6.70 -15.50
C LEU A 176 10.14 6.83 -17.03
N ASN A 177 11.34 6.88 -17.62
CA ASN A 177 11.56 7.04 -19.06
C ASN A 177 10.82 8.25 -19.66
N VAL A 178 10.90 9.39 -18.99
CA VAL A 178 10.32 10.66 -19.43
C VAL A 178 11.34 11.80 -19.35
N SER A 179 10.99 12.98 -19.85
CA SER A 179 11.86 14.15 -19.73
C SER A 179 11.88 14.73 -18.31
N GLU A 180 12.99 15.37 -17.92
CA GLU A 180 13.05 16.11 -16.64
C GLU A 180 12.02 17.26 -16.58
N ALA A 181 11.70 17.87 -17.72
CA ALA A 181 10.65 18.85 -17.82
C ALA A 181 9.27 18.29 -17.48
N THR A 182 8.99 17.05 -17.91
CA THR A 182 7.76 16.32 -17.54
C THR A 182 7.69 16.10 -16.02
N ILE A 183 8.78 15.69 -15.39
CA ILE A 183 8.81 15.52 -13.94
C ILE A 183 8.59 16.86 -13.22
N LYS A 184 9.22 17.96 -13.67
CA LYS A 184 8.98 19.29 -13.11
C LYS A 184 7.50 19.70 -13.19
N ALA A 185 6.83 19.39 -14.30
CA ALA A 185 5.40 19.64 -14.47
C ALA A 185 4.57 18.78 -13.48
N HIS A 186 4.89 17.49 -13.33
CA HIS A 186 4.22 16.64 -12.33
C HIS A 186 4.43 17.16 -10.91
N VAL A 187 5.66 17.55 -10.54
CA VAL A 187 5.95 18.10 -9.22
C VAL A 187 5.11 19.36 -8.97
N SER A 188 5.05 20.30 -9.91
CA SER A 188 4.21 21.49 -9.77
C SER A 188 2.74 21.15 -9.53
N GLN A 189 2.18 20.21 -10.30
CA GLN A 189 0.79 19.78 -10.14
C GLN A 189 0.56 19.07 -8.79
N ILE A 190 1.52 18.26 -8.34
CA ILE A 190 1.47 17.60 -7.03
C ILE A 190 1.40 18.65 -5.92
N LEU A 191 2.29 19.64 -5.93
CA LEU A 191 2.32 20.71 -4.93
C LEU A 191 0.98 21.46 -4.87
N THR A 192 0.42 21.80 -6.03
CA THR A 192 -0.90 22.46 -6.12
C THR A 192 -2.00 21.59 -5.53
N LYS A 193 -2.07 20.31 -5.88
CA LYS A 193 -3.10 19.37 -5.39
C LYS A 193 -2.97 19.09 -3.90
N LEU A 194 -1.75 18.99 -3.39
CA LEU A 194 -1.49 18.81 -1.95
C LEU A 194 -1.67 20.11 -1.16
N GLY A 195 -1.77 21.27 -1.84
CA GLY A 195 -1.88 22.57 -1.19
C GLY A 195 -0.63 22.96 -0.42
N VAL A 196 0.55 22.65 -0.97
CA VAL A 196 1.86 22.94 -0.38
C VAL A 196 2.74 23.74 -1.34
N ASP A 197 3.65 24.53 -0.79
CA ASP A 197 4.44 25.49 -1.58
C ASP A 197 5.82 24.94 -2.00
N SER A 198 6.26 23.82 -1.43
CA SER A 198 7.57 23.28 -1.70
C SER A 198 7.63 21.76 -1.71
N ARG A 199 8.62 21.21 -2.44
CA ARG A 199 8.96 19.80 -2.44
C ARG A 199 9.14 19.24 -1.02
N THR A 200 9.85 19.98 -0.17
CA THR A 200 10.09 19.57 1.22
C THR A 200 8.79 19.43 2.00
N GLN A 201 7.84 20.37 1.82
CA GLN A 201 6.53 20.29 2.45
C GLN A 201 5.72 19.08 1.92
N ALA A 202 5.80 18.76 0.62
CA ALA A 202 5.14 17.59 0.07
C ALA A 202 5.70 16.28 0.67
N VAL A 203 7.02 16.20 0.83
CA VAL A 203 7.69 15.06 1.48
C VAL A 203 7.29 14.96 2.96
N ILE A 204 7.27 16.09 3.69
CA ILE A 204 6.82 16.13 5.09
C ILE A 204 5.37 15.69 5.20
N ALA A 205 4.50 16.13 4.28
CA ALA A 205 3.09 15.76 4.29
C ALA A 205 2.90 14.25 4.14
N ILE A 206 3.61 13.61 3.22
CA ILE A 206 3.53 12.16 3.05
C ILE A 206 4.10 11.41 4.27
N ASN A 207 5.24 11.86 4.80
CA ASN A 207 5.85 11.22 5.98
C ASN A 207 4.99 11.38 7.26
N ARG A 208 4.16 12.42 7.36
CA ARG A 208 3.18 12.55 8.44
C ARG A 208 2.10 11.48 8.39
N LEU A 209 1.75 11.00 7.22
CA LEU A 209 0.81 9.88 7.06
C LEU A 209 1.41 8.58 7.60
N ASP A 210 2.72 8.44 7.56
CA ASP A 210 3.44 7.28 8.09
C ASP A 210 3.65 7.33 9.61
N GLY A 211 3.16 8.39 10.29
CA GLY A 211 3.23 8.52 11.75
C GLY A 211 4.52 9.08 12.30
N GLY A 212 5.38 9.65 11.49
CA GLY A 212 6.61 10.33 11.90
C GLY A 212 7.72 9.44 12.52
N GLU A 213 7.43 8.17 12.80
CA GLU A 213 8.38 7.24 13.46
C GLU A 213 8.89 6.12 12.53
N TRP A 214 8.47 6.09 11.27
CA TRP A 214 9.03 5.15 10.31
C TRP A 214 10.43 5.60 9.86
N ARG A 215 11.39 5.60 10.79
CA ARG A 215 12.80 5.63 10.45
C ARG A 215 13.23 4.19 10.21
N ALA A 216 13.64 3.90 8.98
CA ALA A 216 14.37 2.70 8.66
C ALA A 216 15.49 2.48 9.70
N ASN A 217 15.32 1.47 10.54
CA ASN A 217 16.48 0.84 11.15
C ASN A 217 17.15 0.06 10.02
N GLY A 218 18.17 0.70 9.42
CA GLY A 218 19.06 0.10 8.44
C GLY A 218 20.00 -0.90 9.08
#